data_819670be8ecff20fab5a92a25bc78f4e
#
_entry.id   819670be8ecff20fab5a92a25bc78f4e
#
_cell.length_a   1.000
_cell.length_b   1.000
_cell.length_c   1.000
_cell.angle_alpha   90.00
_cell.angle_beta   90.00
_cell.angle_gamma   90.00
#
_symmetry.space_group_name_H-M   'P 1'
#
loop_
_entity.id
_entity.type
_entity.pdbx_description
1 polymer ?
#
loop_
_entity_poly.entity_id
_entity_poly.type
_entity_poly.pdbx_seq_one_letter_code
_entity_poly.pdbx_strand_id
1 'polypeptide(L)'
;MIKVNSLINLLKKNNSNFFTGVPDSILKELSSSLQNKTKKNHIVATNEGAAVSLGIGHYLSTRSVPCIYMQNSGLSNALNPLISIAHEKVYSIPLILIIGWRGSP
;
A
#
# COMPACT_ATOMS: atom_id res chain seq x y z
N MET A 1 -6.48 -18.81 -3.33
CA MET A 1 -6.34 -17.60 -2.46
C MET A 1 -4.89 -17.38 -2.09
N ILE A 2 -4.45 -16.14 -2.16
CA ILE A 2 -3.07 -15.80 -1.82
C ILE A 2 -2.85 -15.90 -0.32
N LYS A 3 -1.77 -16.58 0.08
CA LYS A 3 -1.38 -16.63 1.49
C LYS A 3 -0.69 -15.33 1.87
N VAL A 4 -1.20 -14.66 2.88
CA VAL A 4 -0.72 -13.34 3.30
C VAL A 4 0.77 -13.38 3.66
N ASN A 5 1.21 -14.37 4.44
CA ASN A 5 2.61 -14.45 4.84
C ASN A 5 3.55 -14.64 3.66
N SER A 6 3.12 -15.44 2.67
CA SER A 6 3.91 -15.64 1.45
C SER A 6 4.03 -14.35 0.66
N LEU A 7 2.95 -13.58 0.57
CA LEU A 7 2.95 -12.28 -0.10
C LEU A 7 3.90 -11.30 0.58
N ILE A 8 3.79 -11.17 1.91
CA ILE A 8 4.66 -10.27 2.68
C ILE A 8 6.12 -10.65 2.50
N ASN A 9 6.45 -11.93 2.59
CA ASN A 9 7.82 -12.41 2.43
C ASN A 9 8.36 -12.13 1.03
N LEU A 10 7.54 -12.32 0.01
CA LEU A 10 7.91 -12.02 -1.37
C LEU A 10 8.23 -10.54 -1.55
N LEU A 11 7.38 -9.67 -1.00
CA LEU A 11 7.58 -8.22 -1.09
C LEU A 11 8.87 -7.81 -0.39
N LYS A 12 9.12 -8.31 0.82
CA LYS A 12 10.35 -8.01 1.56
C LYS A 12 11.59 -8.51 0.81
N LYS A 13 11.50 -9.69 0.23
CA LYS A 13 12.62 -10.26 -0.55
C LYS A 13 12.96 -9.38 -1.74
N ASN A 14 11.99 -8.68 -2.30
CA ASN A 14 12.17 -7.76 -3.42
C ASN A 14 12.34 -6.30 -2.97
N ASN A 15 12.76 -6.10 -1.74
CA ASN A 15 13.06 -4.79 -1.16
C ASN A 15 11.85 -3.86 -1.06
N SER A 16 10.63 -4.42 -0.98
CA SER A 16 9.42 -3.66 -0.69
C SER A 16 8.97 -4.03 0.73
N ASN A 17 9.48 -3.29 1.70
CA ASN A 17 9.27 -3.59 3.11
C ASN A 17 8.69 -2.42 3.92
N PHE A 18 8.13 -1.41 3.25
CA PHE A 18 7.34 -0.37 3.88
C PHE A 18 5.89 -0.54 3.43
N PHE A 19 4.98 -0.56 4.41
CA PHE A 19 3.56 -0.84 4.17
C PHE A 19 2.72 0.24 4.80
N THR A 20 1.74 0.74 4.06
CA THR A 20 0.75 1.68 4.59
C THR A 20 -0.58 1.45 3.89
N GLY A 21 -1.66 1.82 4.54
CA GLY A 21 -2.96 1.64 3.93
C GLY A 21 -4.10 1.92 4.90
N VAL A 22 -5.30 1.67 4.43
CA VAL A 22 -6.52 1.83 5.21
C VAL A 22 -7.11 0.43 5.44
N PRO A 23 -7.08 -0.08 6.67
CA PRO A 23 -7.62 -1.40 6.98
C PRO A 23 -9.12 -1.49 6.71
N ASP A 24 -9.55 -2.65 6.23
CA ASP A 24 -10.96 -2.95 6.09
C ASP A 24 -11.20 -4.45 6.29
N SER A 25 -12.46 -4.89 6.17
CA SER A 25 -12.81 -6.29 6.42
C SER A 25 -12.24 -7.25 5.38
N ILE A 26 -12.04 -6.79 4.14
CA ILE A 26 -11.50 -7.64 3.07
C ILE A 26 -10.02 -7.90 3.28
N LEU A 27 -9.29 -6.86 3.69
CA LEU A 27 -7.84 -6.92 3.88
C LEU A 27 -7.44 -7.11 5.34
N LYS A 28 -8.36 -7.56 6.19
CA LYS A 28 -8.13 -7.71 7.62
C LYS A 28 -6.94 -8.62 7.93
N GLU A 29 -6.84 -9.74 7.24
CA GLU A 29 -5.75 -10.68 7.47
C GLU A 29 -4.40 -10.06 7.11
N LEU A 30 -4.34 -9.33 6.01
CA LEU A 30 -3.13 -8.63 5.61
C LEU A 30 -2.74 -7.58 6.63
N SER A 31 -3.66 -6.68 7.00
CA SER A 31 -3.35 -5.60 7.93
C SER A 31 -2.96 -6.12 9.31
N SER A 32 -3.61 -7.19 9.79
CA SER A 32 -3.26 -7.81 11.07
C SER A 32 -1.87 -8.42 11.02
N SER A 33 -1.51 -9.12 9.96
CA SER A 33 -0.17 -9.69 9.81
C SER A 33 0.90 -8.62 9.73
N LEU A 34 0.63 -7.54 9.02
CA LEU A 34 1.56 -6.41 8.95
C LEU A 34 1.76 -5.76 10.32
N GLN A 35 0.69 -5.57 11.07
CA GLN A 35 0.75 -4.97 12.41
C GLN A 35 1.59 -5.83 13.36
N ASN A 36 1.49 -7.15 13.25
CA ASN A 36 2.21 -8.05 14.13
C ASN A 36 3.67 -8.28 13.72
N LYS A 37 3.95 -8.35 12.41
CA LYS A 37 5.26 -8.78 11.91
C LYS A 37 6.14 -7.66 11.41
N THR A 38 5.56 -6.50 11.06
CA THR A 38 6.31 -5.40 10.47
C THR A 38 5.97 -4.08 11.11
N LYS A 39 5.71 -4.08 12.41
CA LYS A 39 5.22 -2.93 13.16
C LYS A 39 6.01 -1.65 12.90
N LYS A 40 7.34 -1.75 12.77
CA LYS A 40 8.19 -0.58 12.54
C LYS A 40 8.04 -0.01 11.13
N ASN A 41 7.61 -0.82 10.18
CA ASN A 41 7.52 -0.45 8.77
C ASN A 41 6.08 -0.44 8.28
N HIS A 42 5.13 -0.36 9.18
CA HIS A 42 3.72 -0.35 8.84
C HIS A 42 3.02 0.83 9.50
N ILE A 43 2.40 1.67 8.69
CA ILE A 43 1.65 2.84 9.15
C ILE A 43 0.21 2.73 8.66
N VAL A 44 -0.74 2.78 9.59
CA VAL A 44 -2.16 2.86 9.24
C VAL A 44 -2.47 4.31 8.90
N ALA A 45 -2.99 4.53 7.70
CA ALA A 45 -3.29 5.88 7.22
C ALA A 45 -4.73 6.27 7.54
N THR A 46 -4.99 7.57 7.59
CA THR A 46 -6.32 8.10 7.87
C THR A 46 -7.27 7.97 6.69
N ASN A 47 -6.74 7.99 5.47
CA ASN A 47 -7.49 7.76 4.24
C ASN A 47 -6.53 7.32 3.14
N GLU A 48 -7.09 6.92 2.01
CA GLU A 48 -6.33 6.35 0.92
C GLU A 48 -5.37 7.36 0.26
N GLY A 49 -5.78 8.60 0.17
CA GLY A 49 -4.90 9.65 -0.35
C GLY A 49 -3.69 9.87 0.55
N ALA A 50 -3.88 9.84 1.86
CA ALA A 50 -2.79 9.92 2.81
C ALA A 50 -1.86 8.71 2.69
N ALA A 51 -2.42 7.50 2.48
CA ALA A 51 -1.61 6.30 2.32
C ALA A 51 -0.70 6.40 1.10
N VAL A 52 -1.23 6.83 -0.04
CA VAL A 52 -0.42 7.01 -1.25
C VAL A 52 0.66 8.07 -1.02
N SER A 53 0.31 9.17 -0.36
CA SER A 53 1.27 10.25 -0.08
C SER A 53 2.40 9.78 0.84
N LEU A 54 2.10 8.99 1.86
CA LEU A 54 3.11 8.38 2.71
C LEU A 54 4.05 7.48 1.90
N GLY A 55 3.50 6.68 1.02
CA GLY A 55 4.29 5.82 0.14
C GLY A 55 5.20 6.61 -0.78
N ILE A 56 4.69 7.69 -1.36
CA ILE A 56 5.49 8.58 -2.21
C ILE A 56 6.67 9.15 -1.42
N GLY A 57 6.40 9.65 -0.21
CA GLY A 57 7.46 10.18 0.65
C GLY A 57 8.50 9.15 1.01
N HIS A 58 8.06 7.91 1.28
CA HIS A 58 8.99 6.81 1.55
C HIS A 58 9.91 6.56 0.35
N TYR A 59 9.36 6.49 -0.85
CA TYR A 59 10.18 6.28 -2.05
C TYR A 59 11.16 7.42 -2.27
N LEU A 60 10.70 8.66 -2.13
CA LEU A 60 11.57 9.82 -2.34
C LEU A 60 12.74 9.85 -1.36
N SER A 61 12.53 9.40 -0.13
CA SER A 61 13.58 9.41 0.90
C SER A 61 14.49 8.18 0.86
N THR A 62 14.01 7.03 0.42
CA THR A 62 14.76 5.78 0.49
C THR A 62 15.04 5.13 -0.86
N ARG A 63 14.30 5.48 -1.90
CA ARG A 63 14.29 4.81 -3.21
C ARG A 63 13.79 3.37 -3.14
N SER A 64 13.20 2.97 -2.03
CA SER A 64 12.55 1.67 -1.88
C SER A 64 11.07 1.78 -2.25
N VAL A 65 10.57 0.82 -3.03
CA VAL A 65 9.19 0.85 -3.52
C VAL A 65 8.24 0.51 -2.37
N PRO A 66 7.29 1.41 -2.03
CA PRO A 66 6.33 1.15 -0.96
C PRO A 66 5.20 0.23 -1.43
N CYS A 67 4.59 -0.44 -0.47
CA CYS A 67 3.40 -1.24 -0.70
C CYS A 67 2.22 -0.58 0.02
N ILE A 68 1.17 -0.25 -0.74
CA ILE A 68 0.00 0.44 -0.23
C ILE A 68 -1.22 -0.46 -0.42
N TYR A 69 -2.01 -0.64 0.63
CA TYR A 69 -3.19 -1.49 0.55
C TYR A 69 -4.47 -0.68 0.82
N MET A 70 -5.53 -1.04 0.12
CA MET A 70 -6.83 -0.40 0.28
C MET A 70 -7.93 -1.23 -0.36
N GLN A 71 -9.16 -0.96 0.02
CA GLN A 71 -10.32 -1.51 -0.65
C GLN A 71 -10.55 -0.77 -1.98
N ASN A 72 -11.15 -1.45 -2.96
CA ASN A 72 -11.41 -0.82 -4.27
C ASN A 72 -12.25 0.46 -4.17
N SER A 73 -13.17 0.54 -3.21
CA SER A 73 -13.95 1.77 -3.01
C SER A 73 -13.10 2.96 -2.58
N GLY A 74 -11.89 2.72 -2.06
CA GLY A 74 -10.97 3.78 -1.66
C GLY A 74 -10.14 4.35 -2.80
N LEU A 75 -10.19 3.75 -3.99
CA LEU A 75 -9.38 4.21 -5.12
C LEU A 75 -9.70 5.64 -5.52
N SER A 76 -10.94 6.09 -5.38
CA SER A 76 -11.30 7.48 -5.69
C SER A 76 -10.56 8.48 -4.80
N ASN A 77 -10.32 8.12 -3.54
CA ASN A 77 -9.56 8.98 -2.62
C ASN A 77 -8.05 8.96 -2.92
N ALA A 78 -7.56 7.89 -3.53
CA ALA A 78 -6.16 7.76 -3.89
C ALA A 78 -5.84 8.40 -5.26
N LEU A 79 -6.84 8.69 -6.05
CA LEU A 79 -6.67 9.11 -7.44
C LEU A 79 -5.84 10.38 -7.57
N ASN A 80 -6.09 11.37 -6.72
CA ASN A 80 -5.39 12.64 -6.77
C ASN A 80 -3.86 12.46 -6.67
N PRO A 81 -3.31 11.90 -5.59
CA PRO A 81 -1.85 11.74 -5.51
C PRO A 81 -1.29 10.78 -6.54
N LEU A 82 -2.05 9.78 -6.99
CA LEU A 82 -1.59 8.89 -8.04
C LEU A 82 -1.39 9.63 -9.37
N ILE A 83 -2.33 10.47 -9.74
CA ILE A 83 -2.28 11.21 -11.01
C ILE A 83 -1.41 12.46 -10.89
N SER A 84 -1.52 13.21 -9.80
CA SER A 84 -0.84 14.50 -9.66
C SER A 84 0.64 14.37 -9.31
N ILE A 85 1.04 13.27 -8.68
CA ILE A 85 2.41 13.12 -8.19
C ILE A 85 3.07 11.86 -8.75
N ALA A 86 2.47 10.69 -8.53
CA ALA A 86 3.11 9.42 -8.87
C ALA A 86 3.15 9.13 -10.37
N HIS A 87 2.27 9.72 -11.15
CA HIS A 87 2.17 9.47 -12.59
C HIS A 87 3.53 9.61 -13.29
N GLU A 88 3.80 8.73 -14.28
CA GLU A 88 5.10 8.68 -14.97
C GLU A 88 5.52 10.01 -15.59
N LYS A 89 4.57 10.83 -16.02
CA LYS A 89 4.84 12.13 -16.62
C LYS A 89 4.99 13.26 -15.61
N VAL A 90 4.88 12.97 -14.32
CA VAL A 90 5.07 13.94 -13.25
C VAL A 90 6.37 13.61 -12.51
N TYR A 91 6.30 12.80 -11.44
CA TYR A 91 7.51 12.40 -10.71
C TYR A 91 7.88 10.94 -10.91
N SER A 92 7.04 10.18 -11.60
CA SER A 92 7.29 8.77 -11.93
C SER A 92 7.67 7.94 -10.70
N ILE A 93 6.81 7.96 -9.68
CA ILE A 93 7.04 7.25 -8.43
C ILE A 93 6.49 5.82 -8.54
N PRO A 94 7.33 4.78 -8.41
CA PRO A 94 6.84 3.40 -8.42
C PRO A 94 6.16 3.06 -7.11
N LEU A 95 4.99 2.44 -7.18
CA LEU A 95 4.20 2.03 -6.04
C LEU A 95 3.63 0.64 -6.30
N ILE A 96 3.54 -0.18 -5.25
CA ILE A 96 2.78 -1.43 -5.32
C ILE A 96 1.45 -1.20 -4.62
N LEU A 97 0.35 -1.43 -5.32
CA LEU A 97 -0.99 -1.30 -4.75
C LEU A 97 -1.61 -2.68 -4.56
N ILE A 98 -2.03 -2.99 -3.34
CA ILE A 98 -2.80 -4.19 -3.05
C ILE A 98 -4.24 -3.76 -2.84
N ILE A 99 -5.11 -4.19 -3.75
CA ILE A 99 -6.50 -3.76 -3.76
C ILE A 99 -7.39 -4.93 -3.32
N GLY A 100 -8.06 -4.77 -2.18
CA GLY A 100 -9.08 -5.70 -1.75
C GLY A 100 -10.37 -5.43 -2.52
N TRP A 101 -10.78 -6.37 -3.34
CA TRP A 101 -11.91 -6.15 -4.24
C TRP A 101 -13.22 -6.56 -3.57
N ARG A 102 -14.05 -5.58 -3.27
CA ARG A 102 -15.41 -5.80 -2.77
C ARG A 102 -16.38 -5.80 -3.94
N GLY A 103 -17.35 -6.72 -3.92
CA GLY A 103 -18.31 -6.86 -5.00
C GLY A 103 -17.99 -7.99 -5.98
N SER A 104 -16.94 -8.75 -5.71
CA SER A 104 -16.63 -9.95 -6.46
C SER A 104 -17.65 -11.04 -6.13
N PRO A 105 -18.14 -11.80 -7.13
CA PRO A 105 -19.09 -12.89 -6.88
C PRO A 105 -18.47 -14.03 -6.08
#